data_d686bbb3f48fd7b894f7c5d357562210
#
_entry.id   d686bbb3f48fd7b894f7c5d357562210
#
_cell.length_a   1.000
_cell.length_b   1.000
_cell.length_c   1.000
_cell.angle_alpha   90.00
_cell.angle_beta   90.00
_cell.angle_gamma   90.00
#
_symmetry.space_group_name_H-M   'P 1'
#
loop_
_entity.id
_entity.type
_entity.pdbx_description
1 polymer ?
#
loop_
_entity_poly.entity_id
_entity_poly.type
_entity_poly.pdbx_seq_one_letter_code
_entity_poly.pdbx_strand_id
1 'polypeptide(L)'
;VEFAFYFAAGVAVLATLRVITNSNPVHALLYLIVSLLAVSMTFFSLGAPFAAALEIIVYAGAIMVLFVFVVMMLNLGPAIAEQERKWLKPGVWIGPGVLSAVLLVELLLVLSRNPSGAGIGHTTVDAKAVGISLFGPYLLVVELASMLLLAALVAAFHLGRHDAKE
;
A
#
# COMPACT_ATOMS: atom_id res chain seq x y z
N VAL A 1 -11.42 -9.73 18.29
CA VAL A 1 -10.51 -9.79 17.13
C VAL A 1 -11.31 -9.56 15.85
N GLU A 2 -12.39 -10.29 15.57
CA GLU A 2 -13.19 -10.14 14.35
C GLU A 2 -13.77 -8.73 14.17
N PHE A 3 -14.32 -8.14 15.22
CA PHE A 3 -14.83 -6.77 15.16
C PHE A 3 -13.72 -5.76 14.77
N ALA A 4 -12.54 -5.90 15.36
CA ALA A 4 -11.40 -5.04 15.05
C ALA A 4 -10.96 -5.20 13.58
N PHE A 5 -10.99 -6.42 13.05
CA PHE A 5 -10.69 -6.71 11.66
C PHE A 5 -11.67 -6.01 10.72
N TYR A 6 -12.98 -6.23 10.88
CA TYR A 6 -13.99 -5.61 9.99
C TYR A 6 -14.01 -4.09 10.11
N PHE A 7 -13.82 -3.56 11.31
CA PHE A 7 -13.72 -2.12 11.50
C PHE A 7 -12.51 -1.52 10.80
N ALA A 8 -11.33 -2.11 10.97
CA ALA A 8 -10.11 -1.67 10.31
C ALA A 8 -10.19 -1.80 8.79
N ALA A 9 -10.74 -2.92 8.29
CA ALA A 9 -10.96 -3.12 6.86
C ALA A 9 -11.93 -2.06 6.29
N GLY A 10 -13.00 -1.75 6.98
CA GLY A 10 -13.92 -0.67 6.59
C GLY A 10 -13.25 0.70 6.53
N VAL A 11 -12.43 1.03 7.53
CA VAL A 11 -11.64 2.27 7.54
C VAL A 11 -10.65 2.30 6.37
N ALA A 12 -9.96 1.19 6.09
CA ALA A 12 -9.02 1.09 4.97
C ALA A 12 -9.72 1.38 3.62
N VAL A 13 -10.87 0.76 3.37
CA VAL A 13 -11.66 0.97 2.14
C VAL A 13 -12.12 2.43 2.04
N LEU A 14 -12.71 2.99 3.09
CA LEU A 14 -13.19 4.38 3.08
C LEU A 14 -12.05 5.38 2.90
N ALA A 15 -10.92 5.16 3.57
CA ALA A 15 -9.73 6.00 3.42
C ALA A 15 -9.20 5.92 1.98
N THR A 16 -9.10 4.73 1.40
CA THR A 16 -8.64 4.54 0.00
C THR A 16 -9.59 5.22 -1.00
N LEU A 17 -10.90 5.13 -0.80
CA LEU A 17 -11.87 5.87 -1.61
C LEU A 17 -11.64 7.39 -1.52
N ARG A 18 -11.26 7.90 -0.34
CA ARG A 18 -10.91 9.31 -0.17
C ARG A 18 -9.60 9.68 -0.85
N VAL A 19 -8.60 8.79 -0.88
CA VAL A 19 -7.35 8.99 -1.63
C VAL A 19 -7.65 9.27 -3.10
N ILE A 20 -8.40 8.37 -3.73
CA ILE A 20 -8.64 8.42 -5.17
C ILE A 20 -9.64 9.51 -5.61
N THR A 21 -10.48 9.99 -4.71
CA THR A 21 -11.47 11.05 -5.02
C THR A 21 -11.00 12.45 -4.63
N ASN A 22 -9.86 12.58 -3.98
CA ASN A 22 -9.35 13.86 -3.52
C ASN A 22 -8.52 14.55 -4.61
N SER A 23 -8.84 15.79 -4.93
CA SER A 23 -8.08 16.62 -5.88
C SER A 23 -6.88 17.33 -5.23
N ASN A 24 -6.74 17.29 -3.91
CA ASN A 24 -5.58 17.86 -3.22
C ASN A 24 -4.58 16.75 -2.89
N PRO A 25 -3.38 16.76 -3.50
CA PRO A 25 -2.40 15.69 -3.33
C PRO A 25 -1.94 15.51 -1.89
N VAL A 26 -1.82 16.59 -1.11
CA VAL A 26 -1.43 16.51 0.31
C VAL A 26 -2.51 15.80 1.13
N HIS A 27 -3.79 16.17 0.93
CA HIS A 27 -4.88 15.49 1.60
C HIS A 27 -5.03 14.04 1.16
N ALA A 28 -4.82 13.75 -0.13
CA ALA A 28 -4.81 12.38 -0.64
C ALA A 28 -3.74 11.53 0.07
N LEU A 29 -2.50 12.03 0.20
CA LEU A 29 -1.43 11.34 0.92
C LEU A 29 -1.74 11.13 2.40
N LEU A 30 -2.37 12.10 3.09
CA LEU A 30 -2.78 11.91 4.48
C LEU A 30 -3.82 10.79 4.63
N TYR A 31 -4.80 10.72 3.71
CA TYR A 31 -5.76 9.60 3.70
C TYR A 31 -5.10 8.27 3.34
N LEU A 32 -4.07 8.27 2.49
CA LEU A 32 -3.30 7.08 2.18
C LEU A 32 -2.56 6.54 3.42
N ILE A 33 -1.96 7.43 4.22
CA ILE A 33 -1.35 7.03 5.51
C ILE A 33 -2.39 6.38 6.42
N VAL A 34 -3.59 6.97 6.53
CA VAL A 34 -4.68 6.39 7.34
C VAL A 34 -5.08 5.01 6.81
N SER A 35 -5.16 4.84 5.47
CA SER A 35 -5.45 3.55 4.85
C SER A 35 -4.39 2.50 5.20
N LEU A 36 -3.11 2.83 5.07
CA LEU A 36 -1.99 1.93 5.40
C LEU A 36 -1.97 1.54 6.89
N LEU A 37 -2.24 2.49 7.79
CA LEU A 37 -2.38 2.18 9.22
C LEU A 37 -3.57 1.25 9.49
N ALA A 38 -4.68 1.41 8.79
CA ALA A 38 -5.83 0.52 8.90
C ALA A 38 -5.52 -0.87 8.34
N VAL A 39 -4.78 -0.98 7.21
CA VAL A 39 -4.27 -2.26 6.67
C VAL A 39 -3.35 -2.94 7.68
N SER A 40 -2.43 -2.20 8.31
CA SER A 40 -1.59 -2.74 9.39
C SER A 40 -2.43 -3.33 10.52
N MET A 41 -3.51 -2.66 10.93
CA MET A 41 -4.43 -3.17 11.96
C MET A 41 -5.15 -4.44 11.50
N THR A 42 -5.46 -4.60 10.21
CA THR A 42 -6.00 -5.86 9.67
C THR A 42 -4.98 -6.98 9.76
N PHE A 43 -3.71 -6.74 9.42
CA PHE A 43 -2.63 -7.73 9.58
C PHE A 43 -2.45 -8.14 11.05
N PHE A 44 -2.53 -7.18 11.96
CA PHE A 44 -2.46 -7.49 13.40
C PHE A 44 -3.62 -8.41 13.83
N SER A 45 -4.82 -8.13 13.35
CA SER A 45 -6.01 -8.93 13.63
C SER A 45 -5.97 -10.34 13.02
N LEU A 46 -5.22 -10.50 11.91
CA LEU A 46 -5.00 -11.79 11.26
C LEU A 46 -3.90 -12.65 11.92
N GLY A 47 -3.26 -12.16 12.98
CA GLY A 47 -2.18 -12.89 13.66
C GLY A 47 -0.80 -12.72 12.99
N ALA A 48 -0.61 -11.66 12.21
CA ALA A 48 0.65 -11.32 11.57
C ALA A 48 1.27 -10.01 12.13
N PRO A 49 1.64 -9.95 13.43
CA PRO A 49 2.11 -8.73 14.06
C PRO A 49 3.40 -8.18 13.47
N PHE A 50 4.27 -9.05 12.95
CA PHE A 50 5.49 -8.63 12.30
C PHE A 50 5.23 -7.92 10.97
N ALA A 51 4.34 -8.46 10.13
CA ALA A 51 3.90 -7.81 8.89
C ALA A 51 3.22 -6.46 9.18
N ALA A 52 2.38 -6.40 10.22
CA ALA A 52 1.73 -5.17 10.67
C ALA A 52 2.76 -4.10 11.07
N ALA A 53 3.79 -4.48 11.83
CA ALA A 53 4.85 -3.56 12.23
C ALA A 53 5.65 -3.05 11.01
N LEU A 54 5.98 -3.92 10.06
CA LEU A 54 6.67 -3.53 8.83
C LEU A 54 5.82 -2.59 7.96
N GLU A 55 4.51 -2.80 7.89
CA GLU A 55 3.59 -1.90 7.20
C GLU A 55 3.66 -0.48 7.79
N ILE A 56 3.67 -0.35 9.11
CA ILE A 56 3.80 0.95 9.78
C ILE A 56 5.18 1.56 9.53
N ILE A 57 6.24 0.81 9.75
CA ILE A 57 7.61 1.35 9.72
C ILE A 57 8.02 1.71 8.30
N VAL A 58 7.80 0.81 7.33
CA VAL A 58 8.30 0.96 5.97
C VAL A 58 7.31 1.76 5.12
N TYR A 59 6.03 1.35 5.06
CA TYR A 59 5.05 1.99 4.18
C TYR A 59 4.53 3.30 4.75
N ALA A 60 3.88 3.30 5.90
CA ALA A 60 3.31 4.51 6.48
C ALA A 60 4.40 5.46 7.03
N GLY A 61 5.50 4.92 7.57
CA GLY A 61 6.60 5.69 8.11
C GLY A 61 7.57 6.18 7.04
N ALA A 62 8.40 5.31 6.47
CA ALA A 62 9.50 5.73 5.61
C ALA A 62 9.00 6.24 4.25
N ILE A 63 8.20 5.45 3.53
CA ILE A 63 7.80 5.77 2.15
C ILE A 63 6.82 6.94 2.12
N MET A 64 5.75 6.89 2.93
CA MET A 64 4.75 7.95 2.91
C MET A 64 5.26 9.28 3.45
N VAL A 65 6.11 9.27 4.47
CA VAL A 65 6.73 10.50 4.98
C VAL A 65 7.61 11.14 3.90
N LEU A 66 8.37 10.31 3.15
CA LEU A 66 9.14 10.81 2.02
C LEU A 66 8.24 11.44 0.93
N PHE A 67 7.14 10.79 0.57
CA PHE A 67 6.18 11.33 -0.41
C PHE A 67 5.56 12.64 0.07
N VAL A 68 5.12 12.73 1.32
CA VAL A 68 4.57 13.97 1.90
C VAL A 68 5.61 15.08 1.82
N PHE A 69 6.86 14.80 2.19
CA PHE A 69 7.94 15.76 2.11
C PHE A 69 8.17 16.26 0.67
N VAL A 70 8.27 15.34 -0.29
CA VAL A 70 8.46 15.67 -1.71
C VAL A 70 7.31 16.51 -2.25
N VAL A 71 6.06 16.13 -1.98
CA VAL A 71 4.87 16.87 -2.44
C VAL A 71 4.80 18.27 -1.83
N MET A 72 5.18 18.41 -0.55
CA MET A 72 5.28 19.73 0.08
C MET A 72 6.41 20.59 -0.52
N MET A 73 7.54 19.98 -0.85
CA MET A 73 8.68 20.69 -1.49
C MET A 73 8.36 21.16 -2.92
N LEU A 74 7.55 20.39 -3.66
CA LEU A 74 7.16 20.74 -5.03
C LEU A 74 6.21 21.94 -5.10
N ASN A 75 5.71 22.45 -3.96
CA ASN A 75 4.82 23.62 -3.88
C ASN A 75 3.69 23.56 -4.93
N LEU A 76 2.96 22.45 -4.94
CA LEU A 76 1.87 22.19 -5.88
C LEU A 76 0.74 23.17 -5.64
N GLY A 77 0.75 24.28 -6.41
CA GLY A 77 -0.23 25.36 -6.32
C GLY A 77 -1.62 24.99 -6.85
N PRO A 78 -2.59 25.92 -6.75
CA PRO A 78 -3.98 25.70 -7.18
C PRO A 78 -4.12 25.28 -8.65
N ALA A 79 -3.18 25.63 -9.51
CA ALA A 79 -3.17 25.24 -10.92
C ALA A 79 -3.09 23.72 -11.12
N ILE A 80 -2.37 23.00 -10.26
CA ILE A 80 -2.26 21.54 -10.32
C ILE A 80 -3.54 20.87 -9.84
N ALA A 81 -4.17 21.40 -8.80
CA ALA A 81 -5.47 20.90 -8.35
C ALA A 81 -6.57 21.04 -9.43
N GLU A 82 -6.52 22.13 -10.23
CA GLU A 82 -7.42 22.29 -11.38
C GLU A 82 -7.10 21.31 -12.52
N GLN A 83 -5.83 21.01 -12.74
CA GLN A 83 -5.38 20.05 -13.74
C GLN A 83 -5.79 18.62 -13.36
N GLU A 84 -5.61 18.23 -12.10
CA GLU A 84 -6.09 16.94 -11.59
C GLU A 84 -7.60 16.79 -11.71
N ARG A 85 -8.36 17.84 -11.41
CA ARG A 85 -9.81 17.87 -11.58
C ARG A 85 -10.23 17.63 -13.03
N LYS A 86 -9.45 18.09 -14.01
CA LYS A 86 -9.69 17.84 -15.44
C LYS A 86 -9.34 16.40 -15.83
N TRP A 87 -8.39 15.77 -15.17
CA TRP A 87 -7.99 14.38 -15.40
C TRP A 87 -8.93 13.37 -14.73
N LEU A 88 -9.54 13.71 -13.60
CA LEU A 88 -10.50 12.87 -12.88
C LEU A 88 -11.89 12.83 -13.57
N LYS A 89 -11.90 12.74 -14.91
CA LYS A 89 -13.15 12.57 -15.66
C LYS A 89 -13.71 11.16 -15.46
N PRO A 90 -15.04 10.98 -15.42
CA PRO A 90 -15.67 9.66 -15.22
C PRO A 90 -15.17 8.57 -16.18
N GLY A 91 -14.85 8.92 -17.43
CA GLY A 91 -14.35 7.98 -18.43
C GLY A 91 -13.01 7.33 -18.10
N VAL A 92 -12.14 8.01 -17.33
CA VAL A 92 -10.84 7.48 -16.93
C VAL A 92 -10.98 6.34 -15.90
N TRP A 93 -12.09 6.34 -15.15
CA TRP A 93 -12.37 5.36 -14.12
C TRP A 93 -12.92 4.02 -14.63
N ILE A 94 -13.34 3.95 -15.91
CA ILE A 94 -13.94 2.72 -16.47
C ILE A 94 -12.95 1.57 -16.45
N GLY A 95 -11.71 1.77 -16.92
CA GLY A 95 -10.69 0.72 -16.96
C GLY A 95 -10.35 0.18 -15.54
N PRO A 96 -9.85 1.03 -14.63
CA PRO A 96 -9.57 0.63 -13.25
C PRO A 96 -10.80 0.07 -12.54
N GLY A 97 -11.99 0.62 -12.78
CA GLY A 97 -13.24 0.16 -12.18
C GLY A 97 -13.60 -1.27 -12.61
N VAL A 98 -13.49 -1.59 -13.89
CA VAL A 98 -13.75 -2.94 -14.42
C VAL A 98 -12.75 -3.94 -13.84
N LEU A 99 -11.44 -3.62 -13.84
CA LEU A 99 -10.42 -4.51 -13.27
C LEU A 99 -10.65 -4.74 -11.77
N SER A 100 -10.95 -3.69 -11.03
CA SER A 100 -11.26 -3.81 -9.59
C SER A 100 -12.51 -4.64 -9.33
N ALA A 101 -13.53 -4.51 -10.17
CA ALA A 101 -14.75 -5.32 -10.07
C ALA A 101 -14.48 -6.80 -10.34
N VAL A 102 -13.66 -7.11 -11.36
CA VAL A 102 -13.25 -8.50 -11.65
C VAL A 102 -12.49 -9.10 -10.47
N LEU A 103 -11.50 -8.39 -9.92
CA LEU A 103 -10.74 -8.84 -8.75
C LEU A 103 -11.63 -9.03 -7.52
N LEU A 104 -12.59 -8.12 -7.31
CA LEU A 104 -13.54 -8.24 -6.21
C LEU A 104 -14.42 -9.49 -6.35
N VAL A 105 -14.95 -9.76 -7.54
CA VAL A 105 -15.73 -10.96 -7.82
C VAL A 105 -14.88 -12.21 -7.59
N GLU A 106 -13.65 -12.24 -8.09
CA GLU A 106 -12.73 -13.37 -7.87
C GLU A 106 -12.46 -13.59 -6.39
N LEU A 107 -12.18 -12.52 -5.63
CA LEU A 107 -11.98 -12.59 -4.18
C LEU A 107 -13.21 -13.17 -3.46
N LEU A 108 -14.40 -12.69 -3.79
CA LEU A 108 -15.65 -13.18 -3.20
C LEU A 108 -15.89 -14.66 -3.53
N LEU A 109 -15.58 -15.10 -4.76
CA LEU A 109 -15.67 -16.51 -5.16
C LEU A 109 -14.69 -17.40 -4.40
N VAL A 110 -13.45 -16.93 -4.20
CA VAL A 110 -12.43 -17.66 -3.43
C VAL A 110 -12.87 -17.79 -1.96
N LEU A 111 -13.33 -16.70 -1.35
CA LEU A 111 -13.81 -16.70 0.04
C LEU A 111 -15.05 -17.58 0.22
N SER A 112 -15.97 -17.59 -0.74
CA SER A 112 -17.17 -18.44 -0.67
C SER A 112 -16.90 -19.92 -0.85
N ARG A 113 -15.81 -20.28 -1.55
CA ARG A 113 -15.41 -21.68 -1.79
C ARG A 113 -14.62 -22.31 -0.64
N ASN A 114 -14.15 -21.52 0.32
CA ASN A 114 -13.42 -21.99 1.49
C ASN A 114 -14.29 -21.90 2.75
N PRO A 115 -15.19 -22.87 2.99
CA PRO A 115 -16.03 -22.90 4.20
C PRO A 115 -15.31 -23.47 5.42
N SER A 116 -14.00 -23.72 5.35
CA SER A 116 -13.22 -24.13 6.50
C SER A 116 -13.16 -22.97 7.49
N GLY A 117 -14.06 -22.97 8.46
CA GLY A 117 -14.19 -22.02 9.56
C GLY A 117 -13.01 -22.03 10.54
N ALA A 118 -11.80 -21.95 10.01
CA ALA A 118 -10.65 -21.53 10.77
C ALA A 118 -10.85 -20.03 11.05
N GLY A 119 -11.32 -19.70 12.23
CA GLY A 119 -11.54 -18.33 12.66
C GLY A 119 -10.29 -17.50 12.46
N ILE A 120 -10.48 -16.25 12.11
CA ILE A 120 -9.42 -15.26 11.89
C ILE A 120 -8.54 -15.17 13.15
N GLY A 121 -7.21 -15.35 13.00
CA GLY A 121 -6.25 -15.08 14.08
C GLY A 121 -5.94 -16.25 15.02
N HIS A 122 -6.20 -17.50 14.67
CA HIS A 122 -5.90 -18.65 15.52
C HIS A 122 -4.40 -19.03 15.58
N THR A 123 -3.60 -18.62 14.62
CA THR A 123 -2.14 -18.84 14.64
C THR A 123 -1.41 -17.51 14.48
N THR A 124 -0.52 -17.19 15.39
CA THR A 124 0.34 -16.00 15.27
C THR A 124 1.67 -16.38 14.64
N VAL A 125 2.06 -15.63 13.59
CA VAL A 125 3.38 -15.76 12.97
C VAL A 125 4.26 -14.64 13.50
N ASP A 126 5.22 -14.98 14.35
CA ASP A 126 6.14 -14.03 14.95
C ASP A 126 7.32 -13.68 14.00
N ALA A 127 8.07 -12.64 14.36
CA ALA A 127 9.24 -12.19 13.62
C ALA A 127 10.32 -13.27 13.47
N LYS A 128 10.49 -14.13 14.48
CA LYS A 128 11.48 -15.20 14.46
C LYS A 128 11.14 -16.27 13.43
N ALA A 129 9.86 -16.67 13.33
CA ALA A 129 9.39 -17.64 12.35
C ALA A 129 9.60 -17.12 10.91
N VAL A 130 9.30 -15.84 10.67
CA VAL A 130 9.56 -15.18 9.38
C VAL A 130 11.06 -15.15 9.09
N GLY A 131 11.90 -14.76 10.05
CA GLY A 131 13.35 -14.72 9.90
C GLY A 131 13.94 -16.08 9.56
N ILE A 132 13.54 -17.14 10.24
CA ILE A 132 14.00 -18.52 9.93
C ILE A 132 13.61 -18.93 8.51
N SER A 133 12.40 -18.57 8.07
CA SER A 133 11.92 -18.85 6.71
C SER A 133 12.74 -18.10 5.65
N LEU A 134 12.97 -16.80 5.84
CA LEU A 134 13.69 -15.95 4.88
C LEU A 134 15.17 -16.31 4.77
N PHE A 135 15.84 -16.63 5.89
CA PHE A 135 17.27 -16.98 5.90
C PHE A 135 17.53 -18.48 5.84
N GLY A 136 16.49 -19.29 5.61
CA GLY A 136 16.57 -20.71 5.35
C GLY A 136 16.15 -21.02 3.91
N PRO A 137 14.96 -21.60 3.72
CA PRO A 137 14.52 -22.07 2.38
C PRO A 137 14.35 -20.95 1.34
N TYR A 138 14.12 -19.69 1.77
CA TYR A 138 13.91 -18.55 0.88
C TYR A 138 15.12 -17.61 0.75
N LEU A 139 16.33 -18.07 1.09
CA LEU A 139 17.56 -17.25 1.04
C LEU A 139 17.79 -16.64 -0.36
N LEU A 140 17.62 -17.41 -1.43
CA LEU A 140 17.77 -16.91 -2.80
C LEU A 140 16.77 -15.81 -3.16
N VAL A 141 15.56 -15.88 -2.62
CA VAL A 141 14.55 -14.82 -2.84
C VAL A 141 15.00 -13.52 -2.19
N VAL A 142 15.58 -13.58 -1.00
CA VAL A 142 16.12 -12.40 -0.30
C VAL A 142 17.29 -11.79 -1.07
N GLU A 143 18.19 -12.60 -1.61
CA GLU A 143 19.32 -12.14 -2.43
C GLU A 143 18.83 -11.47 -3.72
N LEU A 144 17.90 -12.10 -4.44
CA LEU A 144 17.32 -11.54 -5.65
C LEU A 144 16.57 -10.22 -5.35
N ALA A 145 15.84 -10.14 -4.24
CA ALA A 145 15.17 -8.93 -3.81
C ALA A 145 16.16 -7.81 -3.51
N SER A 146 17.30 -8.11 -2.87
CA SER A 146 18.35 -7.12 -2.61
C SER A 146 18.98 -6.58 -3.90
N MET A 147 19.23 -7.44 -4.89
CA MET A 147 19.73 -7.03 -6.20
C MET A 147 18.70 -6.17 -6.94
N LEU A 148 17.42 -6.50 -6.84
CA LEU A 148 16.33 -5.70 -7.43
C LEU A 148 16.24 -4.30 -6.80
N LEU A 149 16.35 -4.21 -5.49
CA LEU A 149 16.38 -2.93 -4.78
C LEU A 149 17.59 -2.08 -5.16
N LEU A 150 18.76 -2.70 -5.31
CA LEU A 150 19.96 -2.01 -5.78
C LEU A 150 19.78 -1.50 -7.22
N ALA A 151 19.25 -2.33 -8.11
CA ALA A 151 18.96 -1.94 -9.49
C ALA A 151 17.96 -0.78 -9.56
N ALA A 152 16.91 -0.82 -8.74
CA ALA A 152 15.92 0.26 -8.62
C ALA A 152 16.56 1.56 -8.13
N LEU A 153 17.47 1.49 -7.14
CA LEU A 153 18.20 2.66 -6.64
C LEU A 153 19.08 3.29 -7.72
N VAL A 154 19.82 2.47 -8.48
CA VAL A 154 20.67 2.93 -9.59
C VAL A 154 19.83 3.56 -10.69
N ALA A 155 18.72 2.93 -11.06
CA ALA A 155 17.78 3.46 -12.05
C ALA A 155 17.19 4.79 -11.62
N ALA A 156 16.73 4.91 -10.36
CA ALA A 156 16.20 6.14 -9.82
C ALA A 156 17.24 7.28 -9.81
N PHE A 157 18.48 6.98 -9.44
CA PHE A 157 19.58 7.94 -9.49
C PHE A 157 19.85 8.41 -10.92
N HIS A 158 19.87 7.50 -11.90
CA HIS A 158 20.11 7.83 -13.30
C HIS A 158 18.97 8.69 -13.89
N LEU A 159 17.72 8.38 -13.59
CA LEU A 159 16.56 9.15 -14.04
C LEU A 159 16.46 10.53 -13.36
N GLY A 160 16.87 10.63 -12.10
CA GLY A 160 16.84 11.88 -11.34
C GLY A 160 18.00 12.83 -11.64
N ARG A 161 19.04 12.34 -12.30
CA ARG A 161 20.19 13.14 -12.70
C ARG A 161 19.83 13.99 -13.91
N HIS A 162 19.64 15.30 -13.71
CA HIS A 162 19.61 16.27 -14.79
C HIS A 162 21.03 16.42 -15.34
N ASP A 163 21.27 15.99 -16.57
CA ASP A 163 22.44 16.43 -17.29
C ASP A 163 22.24 17.93 -17.55
N ALA A 164 22.99 18.75 -16.81
CA ALA A 164 23.15 20.14 -17.16
C ALA A 164 23.85 20.17 -18.55
N LYS A 165 23.03 20.24 -19.59
CA LYS A 165 23.54 20.57 -20.91
C LYS A 165 23.94 22.03 -20.83
N GLU A 166 25.27 22.25 -20.86
CA GLU A 166 25.88 23.53 -21.19
C GLU A 166 25.37 24.04 -22.55
#